data_1fe5ab84fef5cd207e626b8c13070413
#
_entry.id   1fe5ab84fef5cd207e626b8c13070413
#
_cell.length_a   1.000
_cell.length_b   1.000
_cell.length_c   1.000
_cell.angle_alpha   90.00
_cell.angle_beta   90.00
_cell.angle_gamma   90.00
#
_symmetry.space_group_name_H-M   'P 1'
#
loop_
_entity.id
_entity.type
_entity.pdbx_description
1 polymer ?
#
loop_
_entity_poly.entity_id
_entity_poly.type
_entity_poly.pdbx_seq_one_letter_code
_entity_poly.pdbx_strand_id
1 'polypeptide(L)'
;MKTLGFAAGIAATFTILSTSTALAVTEISWWHAMTGANNEVVETLSKEFNESQSDYKVTPVFKGTYPETLNAGIAAFRASQAPHIIQVFDVGTGVMMGAEGVVKPVADVLSMGSTKFDKSQYLPGIVAYYSKPDGTMLSFPYNSSSPILYYNKDSFEKAGLDAENPPKTWPEVFEAAKKIKASGASACGLTSTWLTWIGLENFSAWNNLQYGTQENGLASVDVELTFNSDPFVRHFQNFADLAKDDTFRYGGRTSEAKQLFLSGECAIMTESSGGLGDVLKSGLNYGLGQLPYYPDLEGAPQNTIPGGASLWVFDGKSDEEYKGVAAFFEFLSQTEIQQRLHQVSGYLPVTLAAYEATKASGFYDENPGREIPIQQMMGKEPTANSKGVRLVNLPQVRDIENEEFEKMLAGDQDAKQALDNAVERGNAAIQQAIGN
;
A
#
# COMPACT_ATOMS: atom_id res chain seq x y z
N MET A 1 -26.09 53.66 84.15
CA MET A 1 -24.89 52.96 83.63
C MET A 1 -25.30 52.17 82.37
N LYS A 2 -24.87 52.60 81.20
CA LYS A 2 -25.25 52.03 79.88
C LYS A 2 -24.20 51.04 79.45
N THR A 3 -24.62 49.80 79.20
CA THR A 3 -23.77 48.74 78.61
C THR A 3 -23.93 48.74 77.11
N LEU A 4 -22.84 48.99 76.36
CA LEU A 4 -22.74 48.81 74.90
C LEU A 4 -22.50 47.31 74.55
N GLY A 5 -23.37 46.75 73.77
CA GLY A 5 -23.19 45.46 73.16
C GLY A 5 -22.48 45.60 71.80
N PHE A 6 -21.37 44.91 71.62
CA PHE A 6 -20.64 44.76 70.34
C PHE A 6 -21.27 43.57 69.55
N ALA A 7 -21.80 43.83 68.39
CA ALA A 7 -22.17 42.78 67.43
C ALA A 7 -21.05 42.56 66.48
N ALA A 8 -20.44 41.38 66.52
CA ALA A 8 -19.43 40.92 65.53
C ALA A 8 -20.13 40.26 64.36
N GLY A 9 -20.08 40.91 63.20
CA GLY A 9 -20.55 40.31 61.91
C GLY A 9 -19.48 39.39 61.34
N ILE A 10 -19.83 38.12 61.20
CA ILE A 10 -19.01 37.13 60.48
C ILE A 10 -19.37 37.23 59.00
N ALA A 11 -18.48 37.79 58.18
CA ALA A 11 -18.56 37.74 56.72
C ALA A 11 -18.07 36.35 56.23
N ALA A 12 -18.99 35.51 55.83
CA ALA A 12 -18.67 34.24 55.17
C ALA A 12 -18.28 34.49 53.72
N THR A 13 -17.01 34.39 53.42
CA THR A 13 -16.48 34.45 52.04
C THR A 13 -16.73 33.09 51.35
N PHE A 14 -17.72 33.04 50.46
CA PHE A 14 -17.96 31.87 49.59
C PHE A 14 -16.89 31.85 48.49
N THR A 15 -15.90 30.98 48.60
CA THR A 15 -14.94 30.66 47.52
C THR A 15 -15.63 29.67 46.56
N ILE A 16 -16.05 30.16 45.39
CA ILE A 16 -16.53 29.29 44.29
C ILE A 16 -15.32 28.59 43.74
N LEU A 17 -15.07 27.31 44.11
CA LEU A 17 -14.17 26.44 43.39
C LEU A 17 -14.80 26.11 42.03
N SER A 18 -14.34 26.77 40.98
CA SER A 18 -14.59 26.36 39.61
C SER A 18 -13.87 25.04 39.40
N THR A 19 -14.56 23.92 39.51
CA THR A 19 -14.07 22.61 39.04
C THR A 19 -14.03 22.66 37.53
N SER A 20 -12.85 22.94 36.97
CA SER A 20 -12.59 22.64 35.56
C SER A 20 -12.70 21.12 35.41
N THR A 21 -13.77 20.62 34.85
CA THR A 21 -13.82 19.24 34.37
C THR A 21 -12.82 19.16 33.25
N ALA A 22 -11.61 18.63 33.51
CA ALA A 22 -10.74 18.19 32.47
C ALA A 22 -11.54 17.14 31.67
N LEU A 23 -11.88 17.45 30.43
CA LEU A 23 -12.44 16.46 29.53
C LEU A 23 -11.39 15.35 29.41
N ALA A 24 -11.79 14.11 29.61
CA ALA A 24 -10.90 12.99 29.43
C ALA A 24 -10.48 12.92 27.96
N VAL A 25 -9.18 12.76 27.72
CA VAL A 25 -8.64 12.58 26.35
C VAL A 25 -9.31 11.37 25.71
N THR A 26 -9.86 11.55 24.51
CA THR A 26 -10.50 10.44 23.76
C THR A 26 -9.41 9.59 23.10
N GLU A 27 -9.32 8.31 23.49
CA GLU A 27 -8.32 7.36 22.96
C GLU A 27 -8.80 6.77 21.64
N ILE A 28 -7.94 6.83 20.60
CA ILE A 28 -8.17 6.29 19.26
C ILE A 28 -7.15 5.19 18.99
N SER A 29 -7.60 3.94 18.81
CA SER A 29 -6.72 2.82 18.46
C SER A 29 -6.58 2.69 16.94
N TRP A 30 -5.33 2.60 16.47
CA TRP A 30 -4.99 2.38 15.06
C TRP A 30 -4.18 1.10 14.89
N TRP A 31 -4.78 0.07 14.26
CA TRP A 31 -4.10 -1.18 13.96
C TRP A 31 -3.42 -1.12 12.59
N HIS A 32 -2.14 -1.50 12.53
CA HIS A 32 -1.32 -1.39 11.34
C HIS A 32 -0.39 -2.60 11.13
N ALA A 33 0.13 -2.71 9.89
CA ALA A 33 1.04 -3.77 9.45
C ALA A 33 2.45 -3.26 9.09
N MET A 34 2.80 -2.03 9.48
CA MET A 34 4.06 -1.42 9.08
C MET A 34 5.24 -1.96 9.88
N THR A 35 6.34 -2.25 9.18
CA THR A 35 7.62 -2.72 9.74
C THR A 35 8.78 -1.83 9.26
N GLY A 36 9.98 -2.02 9.83
CA GLY A 36 11.21 -1.30 9.41
C GLY A 36 11.04 0.21 9.44
N ALA A 37 11.54 0.88 8.41
CA ALA A 37 11.46 2.34 8.27
C ALA A 37 10.02 2.87 8.31
N ASN A 38 9.07 2.12 7.76
CA ASN A 38 7.67 2.53 7.73
C ASN A 38 7.00 2.46 9.11
N ASN A 39 7.43 1.57 10.01
CA ASN A 39 6.96 1.57 11.40
C ASN A 39 7.40 2.85 12.12
N GLU A 40 8.65 3.29 11.93
CA GLU A 40 9.15 4.55 12.51
C GLU A 40 8.30 5.74 12.05
N VAL A 41 7.83 5.73 10.80
CA VAL A 41 6.92 6.76 10.27
C VAL A 41 5.57 6.74 11.01
N VAL A 42 4.98 5.56 11.22
CA VAL A 42 3.71 5.40 11.96
C VAL A 42 3.82 5.96 13.39
N GLU A 43 4.89 5.59 14.10
CA GLU A 43 5.15 6.06 15.45
C GLU A 43 5.35 7.60 15.49
N THR A 44 6.11 8.13 14.53
CA THR A 44 6.38 9.57 14.42
C THR A 44 5.09 10.36 14.16
N LEU A 45 4.28 9.94 13.19
CA LEU A 45 3.02 10.63 12.85
C LEU A 45 2.01 10.59 14.00
N SER A 46 1.91 9.44 14.69
CA SER A 46 1.04 9.31 15.86
C SER A 46 1.49 10.22 17.00
N LYS A 47 2.79 10.28 17.25
CA LYS A 47 3.37 11.15 18.27
C LYS A 47 3.13 12.63 17.96
N GLU A 48 3.43 13.07 16.74
CA GLU A 48 3.24 14.45 16.30
C GLU A 48 1.78 14.90 16.39
N PHE A 49 0.84 14.04 15.97
CA PHE A 49 -0.58 14.31 16.14
C PHE A 49 -0.93 14.48 17.62
N ASN A 50 -0.49 13.57 18.47
CA ASN A 50 -0.77 13.61 19.91
C ASN A 50 -0.15 14.83 20.60
N GLU A 51 0.97 15.34 20.10
CA GLU A 51 1.63 16.56 20.62
C GLU A 51 1.02 17.86 20.06
N SER A 52 0.27 17.82 18.95
CA SER A 52 -0.29 18.97 18.28
C SER A 52 -1.60 19.47 18.92
N GLN A 53 -2.27 18.66 19.71
CA GLN A 53 -3.57 18.95 20.35
C GLN A 53 -3.71 18.13 21.63
N SER A 54 -4.79 18.36 22.44
CA SER A 54 -5.01 17.74 23.75
C SER A 54 -6.30 16.92 23.88
N ASP A 55 -7.14 16.89 22.87
CA ASP A 55 -8.49 16.34 22.95
C ASP A 55 -8.52 14.84 22.59
N TYR A 56 -7.60 14.42 21.72
CA TYR A 56 -7.53 13.08 21.17
C TYR A 56 -6.13 12.48 21.31
N LYS A 57 -6.06 11.16 21.48
CA LYS A 57 -4.77 10.44 21.51
C LYS A 57 -4.85 9.20 20.63
N VAL A 58 -4.07 9.19 19.54
CA VAL A 58 -3.90 8.03 18.66
C VAL A 58 -2.84 7.09 19.23
N THR A 59 -3.22 5.83 19.38
CA THR A 59 -2.31 4.76 19.82
C THR A 59 -2.16 3.75 18.68
N PRO A 60 -1.00 3.73 17.98
CA PRO A 60 -0.72 2.73 16.96
C PRO A 60 -0.46 1.37 17.59
N VAL A 61 -0.94 0.29 16.96
CA VAL A 61 -0.76 -1.09 17.40
C VAL A 61 -0.39 -1.96 16.20
N PHE A 62 0.83 -2.46 16.18
CA PHE A 62 1.28 -3.41 15.17
C PHE A 62 0.56 -4.75 15.32
N LYS A 63 0.04 -5.30 14.23
CA LYS A 63 -0.75 -6.55 14.18
C LYS A 63 -0.16 -7.63 13.28
N GLY A 64 1.11 -7.53 12.92
CA GLY A 64 1.76 -8.46 12.02
C GLY A 64 1.72 -8.00 10.57
N THR A 65 1.79 -8.94 9.64
CA THR A 65 1.69 -8.70 8.19
C THR A 65 0.32 -8.13 7.79
N TYR A 66 0.17 -7.66 6.56
CA TYR A 66 -1.12 -7.20 6.04
C TYR A 66 -2.24 -8.26 6.14
N PRO A 67 -2.03 -9.54 5.73
CA PRO A 67 -3.02 -10.58 5.92
C PRO A 67 -3.38 -10.83 7.40
N GLU A 68 -2.38 -10.85 8.30
CA GLU A 68 -2.60 -11.03 9.73
C GLU A 68 -3.39 -9.87 10.33
N THR A 69 -3.08 -8.63 9.93
CA THR A 69 -3.80 -7.43 10.38
C THR A 69 -5.27 -7.46 9.94
N LEU A 70 -5.55 -7.81 8.67
CA LEU A 70 -6.91 -7.94 8.16
C LEU A 70 -7.68 -9.02 8.94
N ASN A 71 -7.09 -10.21 9.11
CA ASN A 71 -7.71 -11.32 9.83
C ASN A 71 -7.97 -10.97 11.31
N ALA A 72 -7.03 -10.28 11.96
CA ALA A 72 -7.20 -9.78 13.32
C ALA A 72 -8.36 -8.79 13.42
N GLY A 73 -8.50 -7.88 12.43
CA GLY A 73 -9.61 -6.93 12.37
C GLY A 73 -10.97 -7.61 12.24
N ILE A 74 -11.09 -8.58 11.34
CA ILE A 74 -12.31 -9.39 11.16
C ILE A 74 -12.67 -10.13 12.45
N ALA A 75 -11.71 -10.76 13.11
CA ALA A 75 -11.92 -11.47 14.37
C ALA A 75 -12.35 -10.52 15.49
N ALA A 76 -11.70 -9.37 15.61
CA ALA A 76 -12.02 -8.36 16.61
C ALA A 76 -13.41 -7.76 16.41
N PHE A 77 -13.82 -7.50 15.16
CA PHE A 77 -15.16 -7.02 14.84
C PHE A 77 -16.22 -8.03 15.30
N ARG A 78 -16.05 -9.31 14.97
CA ARG A 78 -16.96 -10.39 15.41
C ARG A 78 -17.05 -10.51 16.93
N ALA A 79 -15.98 -10.18 17.64
CA ALA A 79 -15.92 -10.16 19.11
C ALA A 79 -16.38 -8.85 19.74
N SER A 80 -16.87 -7.85 18.95
CA SER A 80 -17.20 -6.49 19.40
C SER A 80 -16.03 -5.76 20.07
N GLN A 81 -14.79 -6.02 19.61
CA GLN A 81 -13.54 -5.46 20.11
C GLN A 81 -12.72 -4.79 18.99
N ALA A 82 -13.38 -4.39 17.90
CA ALA A 82 -12.72 -3.75 16.78
C ALA A 82 -12.02 -2.43 17.18
N PRO A 83 -10.84 -2.11 16.61
CA PRO A 83 -10.21 -0.81 16.80
C PRO A 83 -11.06 0.30 16.19
N HIS A 84 -10.64 1.56 16.31
CA HIS A 84 -11.23 2.67 15.58
C HIS A 84 -10.80 2.65 14.13
N ILE A 85 -9.49 2.49 13.90
CA ILE A 85 -8.85 2.52 12.59
C ILE A 85 -8.11 1.21 12.37
N ILE A 86 -8.26 0.63 11.18
CA ILE A 86 -7.44 -0.48 10.71
C ILE A 86 -6.82 -0.15 9.36
N GLN A 87 -5.54 -0.45 9.21
CA GLN A 87 -4.85 -0.43 7.94
C GLN A 87 -5.14 -1.72 7.18
N VAL A 88 -5.75 -1.60 6.00
CA VAL A 88 -6.05 -2.73 5.12
C VAL A 88 -5.36 -2.51 3.78
N PHE A 89 -4.59 -3.52 3.36
CA PHE A 89 -3.90 -3.47 2.07
C PHE A 89 -4.87 -3.59 0.88
N ASP A 90 -4.40 -3.24 -0.30
CA ASP A 90 -5.19 -3.21 -1.54
C ASP A 90 -6.03 -4.47 -1.76
N VAL A 91 -5.48 -5.65 -1.50
CA VAL A 91 -6.14 -6.97 -1.63
C VAL A 91 -7.38 -7.10 -0.77
N GLY A 92 -7.35 -6.55 0.43
CA GLY A 92 -8.46 -6.59 1.38
C GLY A 92 -9.62 -5.64 1.03
N THR A 93 -9.46 -4.76 0.04
CA THR A 93 -10.46 -3.74 -0.33
C THR A 93 -11.81 -4.36 -0.69
N GLY A 94 -11.82 -5.41 -1.53
CA GLY A 94 -13.06 -6.10 -1.90
C GLY A 94 -13.78 -6.73 -0.70
N VAL A 95 -13.02 -7.33 0.22
CA VAL A 95 -13.55 -7.93 1.47
C VAL A 95 -14.20 -6.85 2.34
N MET A 96 -13.51 -5.71 2.55
CA MET A 96 -14.03 -4.62 3.36
C MET A 96 -15.24 -3.92 2.72
N MET A 97 -15.27 -3.79 1.39
CA MET A 97 -16.41 -3.23 0.66
C MET A 97 -17.66 -4.10 0.72
N GLY A 98 -17.48 -5.44 0.73
CA GLY A 98 -18.57 -6.41 0.85
C GLY A 98 -19.09 -6.58 2.29
N ALA A 99 -18.40 -6.05 3.29
CA ALA A 99 -18.77 -6.19 4.70
C ALA A 99 -19.80 -5.11 5.11
N GLU A 100 -21.08 -5.34 4.84
CA GLU A 100 -22.15 -4.41 5.19
C GLU A 100 -22.25 -4.19 6.71
N GLY A 101 -22.43 -2.94 7.15
CA GLY A 101 -22.57 -2.57 8.56
C GLY A 101 -21.29 -2.72 9.40
N VAL A 102 -20.15 -3.06 8.78
CA VAL A 102 -18.85 -3.20 9.46
C VAL A 102 -18.05 -1.92 9.40
N VAL A 103 -18.16 -1.20 8.29
CA VAL A 103 -17.34 -0.04 7.95
C VAL A 103 -18.16 1.23 8.00
N LYS A 104 -17.67 2.24 8.72
CA LYS A 104 -18.13 3.62 8.62
C LYS A 104 -17.45 4.26 7.41
N PRO A 105 -18.17 4.72 6.37
CA PRO A 105 -17.57 5.38 5.22
C PRO A 105 -16.69 6.56 5.65
N VAL A 106 -15.47 6.63 5.13
CA VAL A 106 -14.54 7.70 5.51
C VAL A 106 -15.08 9.08 5.13
N ALA A 107 -15.88 9.17 4.08
CA ALA A 107 -16.55 10.42 3.70
C ALA A 107 -17.47 10.93 4.82
N ASP A 108 -18.20 10.03 5.51
CA ASP A 108 -19.06 10.38 6.64
C ASP A 108 -18.22 10.81 7.85
N VAL A 109 -17.15 10.08 8.15
CA VAL A 109 -16.22 10.40 9.26
C VAL A 109 -15.62 11.79 9.05
N LEU A 110 -15.06 12.06 7.87
CA LEU A 110 -14.43 13.34 7.54
C LEU A 110 -15.45 14.50 7.52
N SER A 111 -16.73 14.23 7.28
CA SER A 111 -17.79 15.25 7.40
C SER A 111 -18.03 15.71 8.85
N MET A 112 -17.55 14.93 9.85
CA MET A 112 -17.62 15.27 11.28
C MET A 112 -16.40 16.08 11.75
N GLY A 113 -15.38 16.23 10.89
CA GLY A 113 -14.16 16.98 11.16
C GLY A 113 -14.35 18.50 11.10
N SER A 114 -13.23 19.19 11.26
CA SER A 114 -13.17 20.66 11.26
C SER A 114 -13.12 21.26 9.86
N THR A 115 -12.66 20.48 8.87
CA THR A 115 -12.42 20.91 7.49
C THR A 115 -13.42 20.23 6.55
N LYS A 116 -13.94 20.97 5.58
CA LYS A 116 -14.79 20.36 4.55
C LYS A 116 -13.98 19.37 3.72
N PHE A 117 -14.38 18.10 3.78
CA PHE A 117 -13.79 17.06 2.97
C PHE A 117 -14.07 17.28 1.47
N ASP A 118 -13.01 17.21 0.66
CA ASP A 118 -13.08 17.30 -0.80
C ASP A 118 -12.19 16.21 -1.42
N LYS A 119 -12.83 15.13 -1.91
CA LYS A 119 -12.13 14.00 -2.53
C LYS A 119 -11.37 14.38 -3.81
N SER A 120 -11.70 15.51 -4.47
CA SER A 120 -11.00 15.97 -5.67
C SER A 120 -9.56 16.45 -5.39
N GLN A 121 -9.20 16.64 -4.13
CA GLN A 121 -7.84 16.98 -3.72
C GLN A 121 -6.89 15.77 -3.70
N TYR A 122 -7.43 14.55 -3.79
CA TYR A 122 -6.64 13.31 -3.80
C TYR A 122 -6.38 12.82 -5.22
N LEU A 123 -5.37 11.97 -5.38
CA LEU A 123 -5.04 11.35 -6.67
C LEU A 123 -6.23 10.55 -7.21
N PRO A 124 -6.72 10.85 -8.43
CA PRO A 124 -7.99 10.29 -8.95
C PRO A 124 -8.04 8.76 -8.97
N GLY A 125 -6.94 8.10 -9.38
CA GLY A 125 -6.86 6.64 -9.43
C GLY A 125 -7.00 5.99 -8.05
N ILE A 126 -6.45 6.63 -7.01
CA ILE A 126 -6.54 6.16 -5.61
C ILE A 126 -7.96 6.34 -5.08
N VAL A 127 -8.58 7.51 -5.33
CA VAL A 127 -9.97 7.77 -4.93
C VAL A 127 -10.92 6.77 -5.60
N ALA A 128 -10.77 6.54 -6.91
CA ALA A 128 -11.60 5.60 -7.64
C ALA A 128 -11.47 4.17 -7.10
N TYR A 129 -10.26 3.75 -6.73
CA TYR A 129 -10.01 2.41 -6.17
C TYR A 129 -10.71 2.19 -4.83
N TYR A 130 -10.71 3.19 -3.94
CA TYR A 130 -11.30 3.09 -2.58
C TYR A 130 -12.73 3.62 -2.48
N SER A 131 -13.40 3.89 -3.60
CA SER A 131 -14.79 4.33 -3.64
C SER A 131 -15.73 3.25 -4.18
N LYS A 132 -16.99 3.30 -3.72
CA LYS A 132 -18.09 2.55 -4.32
C LYS A 132 -18.41 3.08 -5.73
N PRO A 133 -19.16 2.33 -6.56
CA PRO A 133 -19.62 2.81 -7.86
C PRO A 133 -20.43 4.13 -7.83
N ASP A 134 -21.12 4.41 -6.72
CA ASP A 134 -21.83 5.67 -6.49
C ASP A 134 -20.91 6.85 -6.14
N GLY A 135 -19.60 6.59 -6.02
CA GLY A 135 -18.57 7.57 -5.68
C GLY A 135 -18.39 7.83 -4.18
N THR A 136 -19.06 7.08 -3.31
CA THR A 136 -18.85 7.15 -1.85
C THR A 136 -17.49 6.57 -1.49
N MET A 137 -16.60 7.39 -0.93
CA MET A 137 -15.27 6.97 -0.49
C MET A 137 -15.36 6.24 0.85
N LEU A 138 -14.90 4.98 0.88
CA LEU A 138 -15.05 4.09 2.04
C LEU A 138 -13.84 4.11 2.98
N SER A 139 -12.65 4.31 2.46
CA SER A 139 -11.42 4.33 3.25
C SER A 139 -10.58 5.55 2.95
N PHE A 140 -9.74 5.93 3.91
CA PHE A 140 -8.81 7.05 3.79
C PHE A 140 -7.53 6.59 3.09
N PRO A 141 -7.13 7.21 1.96
CA PRO A 141 -5.85 6.94 1.31
C PRO A 141 -4.68 7.26 2.26
N TYR A 142 -3.78 6.32 2.45
CA TYR A 142 -2.67 6.52 3.37
C TYR A 142 -1.32 6.24 2.74
N ASN A 143 -0.96 4.98 2.57
CA ASN A 143 0.36 4.58 2.08
C ASN A 143 0.25 3.84 0.75
N SER A 144 -0.29 4.52 -0.25
CA SER A 144 -0.38 3.99 -1.61
C SER A 144 0.99 3.94 -2.28
N SER A 145 1.21 2.93 -3.11
CA SER A 145 2.48 2.70 -3.81
C SER A 145 2.26 2.21 -5.23
N SER A 146 3.32 2.24 -6.02
CA SER A 146 3.41 1.64 -7.35
C SER A 146 4.67 0.77 -7.40
N PRO A 147 4.66 -0.39 -8.07
CA PRO A 147 5.86 -1.20 -8.20
C PRO A 147 6.86 -0.53 -9.14
N ILE A 148 8.14 -0.59 -8.78
CA ILE A 148 9.23 -0.03 -9.55
C ILE A 148 10.41 -1.01 -9.59
N LEU A 149 11.39 -0.72 -10.45
CA LEU A 149 12.67 -1.39 -10.50
C LEU A 149 13.67 -0.69 -9.59
N TYR A 150 14.32 -1.46 -8.72
CA TYR A 150 15.52 -1.08 -7.97
C TYR A 150 16.72 -1.83 -8.53
N TYR A 151 17.86 -1.18 -8.61
CA TYR A 151 19.09 -1.85 -9.05
C TYR A 151 20.32 -1.32 -8.33
N ASN A 152 21.31 -2.18 -8.15
CA ASN A 152 22.58 -1.85 -7.53
C ASN A 152 23.55 -1.36 -8.62
N LYS A 153 23.88 -0.06 -8.59
CA LYS A 153 24.75 0.59 -9.59
C LYS A 153 26.17 -0.04 -9.63
N ASP A 154 26.72 -0.37 -8.46
CA ASP A 154 28.05 -0.98 -8.39
C ASP A 154 28.08 -2.37 -9.06
N SER A 155 27.00 -3.15 -8.91
CA SER A 155 26.86 -4.44 -9.57
C SER A 155 26.70 -4.30 -11.08
N PHE A 156 25.97 -3.27 -11.54
CA PHE A 156 25.86 -2.93 -12.95
C PHE A 156 27.23 -2.61 -13.56
N GLU A 157 27.99 -1.70 -12.95
CA GLU A 157 29.32 -1.32 -13.40
C GLU A 157 30.28 -2.53 -13.47
N LYS A 158 30.30 -3.37 -12.41
CA LYS A 158 31.11 -4.60 -12.39
C LYS A 158 30.74 -5.57 -13.48
N ALA A 159 29.47 -5.65 -13.85
CA ALA A 159 28.98 -6.48 -14.95
C ALA A 159 29.18 -5.82 -16.33
N GLY A 160 29.70 -4.59 -16.40
CA GLY A 160 29.84 -3.82 -17.66
C GLY A 160 28.49 -3.43 -18.25
N LEU A 161 27.51 -3.13 -17.38
CA LEU A 161 26.24 -2.54 -17.72
C LEU A 161 26.26 -1.04 -17.44
N ASP A 162 25.43 -0.26 -18.15
CA ASP A 162 25.29 1.18 -17.91
C ASP A 162 24.45 1.41 -16.66
N ALA A 163 25.08 1.94 -15.61
CA ALA A 163 24.43 2.23 -14.33
C ALA A 163 23.52 3.47 -14.37
N GLU A 164 23.64 4.31 -15.39
CA GLU A 164 22.80 5.53 -15.53
C GLU A 164 21.58 5.29 -16.43
N ASN A 165 21.56 4.20 -17.19
CA ASN A 165 20.46 3.82 -18.06
C ASN A 165 19.95 2.42 -17.71
N PRO A 166 19.08 2.28 -16.67
CA PRO A 166 18.55 0.99 -16.27
C PRO A 166 17.67 0.36 -17.36
N PRO A 167 17.54 -0.98 -17.37
CA PRO A 167 16.68 -1.68 -18.30
C PRO A 167 15.22 -1.25 -18.12
N LYS A 168 14.51 -1.09 -19.24
CA LYS A 168 13.11 -0.63 -19.28
C LYS A 168 12.13 -1.73 -19.65
N THR A 169 12.62 -2.79 -20.28
CA THR A 169 11.80 -3.91 -20.76
C THR A 169 12.17 -5.21 -20.03
N TRP A 170 11.22 -6.12 -19.89
CA TRP A 170 11.49 -7.41 -19.27
C TRP A 170 12.61 -8.19 -19.98
N PRO A 171 12.68 -8.25 -21.33
CA PRO A 171 13.84 -8.87 -21.99
C PRO A 171 15.17 -8.25 -21.56
N GLU A 172 15.27 -6.93 -21.47
CA GLU A 172 16.50 -6.24 -21.01
C GLU A 172 16.83 -6.58 -19.55
N VAL A 173 15.81 -6.63 -18.65
CA VAL A 173 16.01 -7.01 -17.25
C VAL A 173 16.55 -8.43 -17.12
N PHE A 174 15.95 -9.39 -17.85
CA PHE A 174 16.41 -10.78 -17.82
C PHE A 174 17.84 -10.94 -18.36
N GLU A 175 18.20 -10.24 -19.43
CA GLU A 175 19.56 -10.25 -19.95
C GLU A 175 20.56 -9.56 -19.00
N ALA A 176 20.19 -8.45 -18.38
CA ALA A 176 21.00 -7.80 -17.35
C ALA A 176 21.24 -8.74 -16.15
N ALA A 177 20.18 -9.40 -15.66
CA ALA A 177 20.27 -10.35 -14.56
C ALA A 177 21.23 -11.52 -14.87
N LYS A 178 21.13 -12.12 -16.05
CA LYS A 178 22.05 -13.17 -16.52
C LYS A 178 23.50 -12.67 -16.57
N LYS A 179 23.72 -11.49 -17.14
CA LYS A 179 25.07 -10.89 -17.27
C LYS A 179 25.69 -10.59 -15.90
N ILE A 180 24.91 -10.07 -14.96
CA ILE A 180 25.33 -9.81 -13.57
C ILE A 180 25.74 -11.12 -12.90
N LYS A 181 24.91 -12.14 -12.97
CA LYS A 181 25.19 -13.47 -12.41
C LYS A 181 26.46 -14.07 -13.03
N ALA A 182 26.57 -14.11 -14.38
CA ALA A 182 27.69 -14.70 -15.10
C ALA A 182 29.02 -13.98 -14.83
N SER A 183 29.01 -12.67 -14.59
CA SER A 183 30.21 -11.89 -14.26
C SER A 183 30.67 -12.07 -12.80
N GLY A 184 29.84 -12.65 -11.93
CA GLY A 184 30.09 -12.72 -10.50
C GLY A 184 29.94 -11.37 -9.79
N ALA A 185 29.29 -10.39 -10.41
CA ALA A 185 29.06 -9.07 -9.80
C ALA A 185 28.13 -9.14 -8.59
N SER A 186 27.16 -10.07 -8.61
CA SER A 186 26.29 -10.43 -7.49
C SER A 186 25.98 -11.93 -7.51
N ALA A 187 25.62 -12.51 -6.40
CA ALA A 187 25.29 -13.93 -6.27
C ALA A 187 24.02 -14.33 -7.03
N CYS A 188 23.05 -13.42 -7.14
CA CYS A 188 21.90 -13.55 -8.03
C CYS A 188 21.68 -12.25 -8.83
N GLY A 189 21.05 -12.36 -9.99
CA GLY A 189 20.79 -11.21 -10.88
C GLY A 189 19.52 -10.46 -10.52
N LEU A 190 18.45 -11.18 -10.20
CA LEU A 190 17.10 -10.64 -10.04
C LEU A 190 16.37 -11.28 -8.86
N THR A 191 15.64 -10.48 -8.12
CA THR A 191 14.60 -10.91 -7.18
C THR A 191 13.33 -10.06 -7.35
N SER A 192 12.22 -10.54 -6.83
CA SER A 192 10.94 -9.80 -6.80
C SER A 192 10.24 -10.04 -5.48
N THR A 193 9.74 -8.99 -4.88
CA THR A 193 8.78 -9.08 -3.78
C THR A 193 7.37 -9.17 -4.35
N TRP A 194 6.40 -9.61 -3.55
CA TRP A 194 4.97 -9.57 -3.92
C TRP A 194 4.71 -10.06 -5.35
N LEU A 195 5.23 -11.24 -5.72
CA LEU A 195 5.24 -11.71 -7.10
C LEU A 195 3.84 -11.74 -7.75
N THR A 196 2.79 -12.03 -6.99
CA THR A 196 1.40 -11.97 -7.46
C THR A 196 0.96 -10.54 -7.81
N TRP A 197 1.30 -9.56 -6.97
CA TRP A 197 0.94 -8.16 -7.23
C TRP A 197 1.82 -7.53 -8.31
N ILE A 198 3.13 -7.73 -8.29
CA ILE A 198 4.08 -7.11 -9.23
C ILE A 198 4.12 -7.87 -10.55
N GLY A 199 4.36 -9.19 -10.46
CA GLY A 199 4.60 -10.04 -11.64
C GLY A 199 3.33 -10.51 -12.34
N LEU A 200 2.15 -10.40 -11.71
CA LEU A 200 0.88 -10.78 -12.32
C LEU A 200 -0.08 -9.61 -12.47
N GLU A 201 -0.57 -9.02 -11.39
CA GLU A 201 -1.59 -7.97 -11.45
C GLU A 201 -1.06 -6.68 -12.10
N ASN A 202 0.09 -6.16 -11.66
CA ASN A 202 0.71 -4.99 -12.27
C ASN A 202 1.34 -5.31 -13.63
N PHE A 203 1.85 -6.51 -13.84
CA PHE A 203 2.25 -6.96 -15.17
C PHE A 203 1.07 -6.88 -16.15
N SER A 204 -0.09 -7.38 -15.75
CA SER A 204 -1.34 -7.30 -16.52
C SER A 204 -1.68 -5.84 -16.86
N ALA A 205 -1.83 -5.00 -15.84
CA ALA A 205 -2.22 -3.60 -16.00
C ALA A 205 -1.22 -2.80 -16.83
N TRP A 206 0.07 -2.91 -16.53
CA TRP A 206 1.15 -2.18 -17.18
C TRP A 206 1.34 -2.58 -18.66
N ASN A 207 1.09 -3.85 -18.99
CA ASN A 207 1.13 -4.35 -20.37
C ASN A 207 -0.27 -4.33 -21.06
N ASN A 208 -1.27 -3.67 -20.45
CA ASN A 208 -2.64 -3.55 -20.96
C ASN A 208 -3.30 -4.91 -21.25
N LEU A 209 -3.03 -5.92 -20.44
CA LEU A 209 -3.59 -7.26 -20.53
C LEU A 209 -4.75 -7.43 -19.55
N GLN A 210 -5.72 -8.24 -19.91
CA GLN A 210 -6.85 -8.58 -19.02
C GLN A 210 -6.39 -9.60 -17.96
N TYR A 211 -6.51 -9.25 -16.67
CA TYR A 211 -6.33 -10.18 -15.55
C TYR A 211 -7.59 -11.01 -15.32
N GLY A 212 -8.76 -10.39 -15.41
CA GLY A 212 -10.07 -11.01 -15.29
C GLY A 212 -11.14 -10.23 -16.02
N THR A 213 -12.30 -10.83 -16.20
CA THR A 213 -13.48 -10.19 -16.83
C THR A 213 -14.02 -9.04 -15.95
N GLN A 214 -15.05 -8.35 -16.40
CA GLN A 214 -15.74 -7.29 -15.62
C GLN A 214 -14.79 -6.15 -15.17
N GLU A 215 -13.90 -5.69 -16.06
CA GLU A 215 -12.86 -4.71 -15.71
C GLU A 215 -12.05 -5.16 -14.49
N ASN A 216 -11.60 -6.41 -14.46
CA ASN A 216 -10.89 -7.03 -13.32
C ASN A 216 -11.70 -6.99 -11.99
N GLY A 217 -13.03 -7.12 -12.09
CA GLY A 217 -13.93 -7.13 -10.93
C GLY A 217 -14.42 -5.74 -10.48
N LEU A 218 -14.05 -4.67 -11.18
CA LEU A 218 -14.50 -3.32 -10.84
C LEU A 218 -15.94 -3.06 -11.29
N ALA A 219 -16.39 -3.70 -12.39
CA ALA A 219 -17.73 -3.54 -12.93
C ALA A 219 -18.77 -4.51 -12.33
N SER A 220 -18.34 -5.71 -11.92
CA SER A 220 -19.21 -6.73 -11.32
C SER A 220 -18.39 -7.70 -10.48
N VAL A 221 -19.04 -8.35 -9.52
CA VAL A 221 -18.42 -9.40 -8.68
C VAL A 221 -18.34 -10.76 -9.42
N ASP A 222 -19.11 -10.95 -10.48
CA ASP A 222 -19.11 -12.18 -11.29
C ASP A 222 -17.95 -12.15 -12.31
N VAL A 223 -16.77 -12.45 -11.82
CA VAL A 223 -15.48 -12.35 -12.52
C VAL A 223 -14.98 -13.73 -12.90
N GLU A 224 -14.46 -13.86 -14.10
CA GLU A 224 -13.63 -14.98 -14.55
C GLU A 224 -12.19 -14.51 -14.74
N LEU A 225 -11.24 -15.19 -14.10
CA LEU A 225 -9.80 -14.96 -14.27
C LEU A 225 -9.36 -15.43 -15.67
N THR A 226 -8.46 -14.67 -16.30
CA THR A 226 -8.05 -14.91 -17.71
C THR A 226 -6.54 -14.80 -17.92
N PHE A 227 -5.74 -14.77 -16.85
CA PHE A 227 -4.29 -14.53 -16.89
C PHE A 227 -3.45 -15.75 -17.26
N ASN A 228 -3.99 -16.72 -18.00
CA ASN A 228 -3.28 -17.91 -18.49
C ASN A 228 -3.02 -17.90 -20.00
N SER A 229 -3.09 -16.72 -20.64
CA SER A 229 -2.77 -16.54 -22.06
C SER A 229 -1.25 -16.45 -22.32
N ASP A 230 -0.82 -16.59 -23.58
CA ASP A 230 0.57 -16.66 -23.98
C ASP A 230 1.50 -15.58 -23.40
N PRO A 231 1.11 -14.28 -23.31
CA PRO A 231 1.97 -13.27 -22.70
C PRO A 231 2.30 -13.55 -21.23
N PHE A 232 1.34 -14.03 -20.45
CA PHE A 232 1.55 -14.41 -19.05
C PHE A 232 2.42 -15.66 -18.94
N VAL A 233 2.16 -16.68 -19.77
CA VAL A 233 2.95 -17.91 -19.80
C VAL A 233 4.41 -17.58 -20.14
N ARG A 234 4.66 -16.75 -21.16
CA ARG A 234 5.99 -16.28 -21.52
C ARG A 234 6.68 -15.58 -20.34
N HIS A 235 5.99 -14.71 -19.66
CA HIS A 235 6.53 -13.94 -18.53
C HIS A 235 6.94 -14.85 -17.38
N PHE A 236 6.07 -15.72 -16.92
CA PHE A 236 6.34 -16.63 -15.81
C PHE A 236 7.33 -17.72 -16.17
N GLN A 237 7.36 -18.19 -17.44
CA GLN A 237 8.36 -19.14 -17.91
C GLN A 237 9.78 -18.56 -17.84
N ASN A 238 9.96 -17.25 -18.12
CA ASN A 238 11.24 -16.59 -17.93
C ASN A 238 11.69 -16.61 -16.46
N PHE A 239 10.80 -16.36 -15.50
CA PHE A 239 11.14 -16.49 -14.08
C PHE A 239 11.51 -17.93 -13.70
N ALA A 240 10.72 -18.91 -14.16
CA ALA A 240 11.01 -20.32 -13.92
C ALA A 240 12.38 -20.75 -14.50
N ASP A 241 12.70 -20.29 -15.70
CA ASP A 241 13.98 -20.61 -16.34
C ASP A 241 15.17 -19.97 -15.61
N LEU A 242 15.04 -18.73 -15.16
CA LEU A 242 16.07 -18.04 -14.38
C LEU A 242 16.22 -18.58 -12.96
N ALA A 243 15.19 -19.19 -12.40
CA ALA A 243 15.26 -19.84 -11.10
C ALA A 243 16.09 -21.12 -11.12
N LYS A 244 16.15 -21.84 -12.26
CA LYS A 244 16.89 -23.10 -12.42
C LYS A 244 18.39 -22.97 -12.16
N ASP A 245 18.98 -21.83 -12.50
CA ASP A 245 20.39 -21.52 -12.28
C ASP A 245 20.63 -20.46 -11.21
N ASP A 246 19.58 -20.14 -10.43
CA ASP A 246 19.64 -19.16 -9.36
C ASP A 246 19.95 -17.71 -9.85
N THR A 247 19.67 -17.41 -11.12
CA THR A 247 19.73 -16.04 -11.65
C THR A 247 18.55 -15.22 -11.13
N PHE A 248 17.35 -15.82 -11.04
CA PHE A 248 16.24 -15.32 -10.25
C PHE A 248 16.14 -16.05 -8.92
N ARG A 249 16.02 -15.31 -7.84
CA ARG A 249 15.86 -15.88 -6.50
C ARG A 249 14.54 -15.41 -5.87
N TYR A 250 13.67 -16.37 -5.61
CA TYR A 250 12.42 -16.15 -4.87
C TYR A 250 12.71 -16.11 -3.37
N GLY A 251 12.21 -15.10 -2.67
CA GLY A 251 12.48 -14.90 -1.25
C GLY A 251 11.26 -15.00 -0.32
N GLY A 252 10.07 -15.27 -0.88
CA GLY A 252 8.83 -15.35 -0.11
C GLY A 252 7.67 -14.62 -0.78
N ARG A 253 6.47 -14.74 -0.19
CA ARG A 253 5.20 -14.26 -0.77
C ARG A 253 4.99 -12.76 -0.65
N THR A 254 5.63 -12.12 0.33
CA THR A 254 5.46 -10.70 0.63
C THR A 254 6.77 -9.93 0.41
N SER A 255 7.25 -9.17 1.36
CA SER A 255 8.44 -8.32 1.22
C SER A 255 9.75 -9.01 1.64
N GLU A 256 9.76 -10.31 1.92
CA GLU A 256 10.92 -11.05 2.42
C GLU A 256 12.10 -11.00 1.43
N ALA A 257 11.81 -11.11 0.13
CA ALA A 257 12.80 -11.05 -0.94
C ALA A 257 13.61 -9.74 -0.96
N LYS A 258 13.10 -8.65 -0.36
CA LYS A 258 13.81 -7.37 -0.25
C LYS A 258 15.17 -7.51 0.44
N GLN A 259 15.31 -8.44 1.39
CA GLN A 259 16.58 -8.65 2.08
C GLN A 259 17.69 -9.14 1.15
N LEU A 260 17.36 -9.89 0.10
CA LEU A 260 18.32 -10.32 -0.92
C LEU A 260 18.93 -9.12 -1.69
N PHE A 261 18.13 -8.06 -1.89
CA PHE A 261 18.62 -6.83 -2.51
C PHE A 261 19.39 -5.98 -1.50
N LEU A 262 18.85 -5.76 -0.30
CA LEU A 262 19.47 -4.92 0.73
C LEU A 262 20.84 -5.43 1.19
N SER A 263 21.06 -6.75 1.15
CA SER A 263 22.36 -7.38 1.44
C SER A 263 23.34 -7.31 0.25
N GLY A 264 22.90 -6.88 -0.94
CA GLY A 264 23.69 -6.92 -2.17
C GLY A 264 23.80 -8.31 -2.79
N GLU A 265 23.06 -9.30 -2.28
CA GLU A 265 23.07 -10.68 -2.81
C GLU A 265 22.44 -10.74 -4.20
N CYS A 266 21.30 -10.05 -4.41
CA CYS A 266 20.68 -9.83 -5.73
C CYS A 266 20.87 -8.38 -6.18
N ALA A 267 21.21 -8.17 -7.45
CA ALA A 267 21.53 -6.84 -7.98
C ALA A 267 20.33 -6.07 -8.49
N ILE A 268 19.27 -6.74 -8.91
CA ILE A 268 18.03 -6.15 -9.42
C ILE A 268 16.88 -6.64 -8.55
N MET A 269 15.95 -5.74 -8.25
CA MET A 269 14.74 -6.06 -7.49
C MET A 269 13.54 -5.31 -8.08
N THR A 270 12.42 -6.00 -8.28
CA THR A 270 11.13 -5.32 -8.43
C THR A 270 10.42 -5.32 -7.07
N GLU A 271 10.06 -4.14 -6.61
CA GLU A 271 9.45 -3.92 -5.28
C GLU A 271 8.52 -2.70 -5.33
N SER A 272 7.63 -2.63 -4.36
CA SER A 272 6.85 -1.43 -4.06
C SER A 272 7.74 -0.19 -3.90
N SER A 273 7.32 0.95 -4.41
CA SER A 273 7.97 2.23 -4.12
C SER A 273 8.06 2.51 -2.61
N GLY A 274 7.12 1.99 -1.82
CA GLY A 274 7.13 2.07 -0.35
C GLY A 274 8.23 1.27 0.35
N GLY A 275 9.01 0.46 -0.39
CA GLY A 275 10.21 -0.21 0.11
C GLY A 275 11.45 0.68 0.21
N LEU A 276 11.37 1.90 -0.37
CA LEU A 276 12.51 2.79 -0.52
C LEU A 276 13.14 3.23 0.82
N GLY A 277 12.33 3.43 1.87
CA GLY A 277 12.87 3.82 3.18
C GLY A 277 13.93 2.86 3.72
N ASP A 278 13.77 1.55 3.50
CA ASP A 278 14.77 0.54 3.87
C ASP A 278 15.99 0.57 2.92
N VAL A 279 15.78 0.81 1.63
CA VAL A 279 16.86 0.94 0.63
C VAL A 279 17.75 2.15 0.97
N LEU A 280 17.16 3.29 1.36
CA LEU A 280 17.92 4.46 1.81
C LEU A 280 18.81 4.17 3.03
N LYS A 281 18.34 3.33 3.94
CA LYS A 281 19.08 2.94 5.16
C LYS A 281 20.14 1.88 4.89
N SER A 282 20.08 1.16 3.77
CA SER A 282 21.02 0.06 3.46
C SER A 282 22.43 0.51 3.14
N GLY A 283 22.60 1.76 2.69
CA GLY A 283 23.89 2.29 2.23
C GLY A 283 24.32 1.81 0.84
N LEU A 284 23.45 1.10 0.11
CA LEU A 284 23.71 0.68 -1.26
C LEU A 284 23.76 1.89 -2.21
N ASN A 285 24.67 1.83 -3.19
CA ASN A 285 24.64 2.69 -4.36
C ASN A 285 23.56 2.17 -5.32
N TYR A 286 22.34 2.68 -5.17
CA TYR A 286 21.16 2.20 -5.90
C TYR A 286 20.69 3.18 -6.97
N GLY A 287 19.97 2.65 -7.94
CA GLY A 287 19.19 3.40 -8.89
C GLY A 287 17.75 2.93 -8.93
N LEU A 288 16.87 3.77 -9.47
CA LEU A 288 15.44 3.51 -9.63
C LEU A 288 15.10 3.51 -11.12
N GLY A 289 14.23 2.59 -11.52
CA GLY A 289 13.69 2.49 -12.87
C GLY A 289 12.19 2.25 -12.87
N GLN A 290 11.55 2.47 -14.01
CA GLN A 290 10.13 2.10 -14.16
C GLN A 290 9.94 0.59 -14.03
N LEU A 291 8.72 0.15 -13.72
CA LEU A 291 8.36 -1.26 -13.85
C LEU A 291 8.58 -1.70 -15.30
N PRO A 292 9.30 -2.81 -15.56
CA PRO A 292 9.56 -3.25 -16.92
C PRO A 292 8.27 -3.68 -17.64
N TYR A 293 8.28 -3.54 -18.97
CA TYR A 293 7.15 -3.93 -19.82
C TYR A 293 7.63 -4.74 -21.03
N TYR A 294 6.72 -5.32 -21.80
CA TYR A 294 7.03 -5.96 -23.06
C TYR A 294 6.67 -5.03 -24.22
N PRO A 295 7.64 -4.57 -25.03
CA PRO A 295 7.42 -3.59 -26.09
C PRO A 295 6.62 -4.13 -27.30
N ASP A 296 6.48 -5.45 -27.41
CA ASP A 296 5.70 -6.12 -28.44
C ASP A 296 4.22 -6.30 -28.08
N LEU A 297 3.80 -5.92 -26.85
CA LEU A 297 2.39 -5.97 -26.43
C LEU A 297 1.70 -4.64 -26.74
N GLU A 298 0.54 -4.73 -27.38
CA GLU A 298 -0.22 -3.57 -27.80
C GLU A 298 -0.73 -2.76 -26.58
N GLY A 299 -0.48 -1.47 -26.60
CA GLY A 299 -0.88 -0.55 -25.54
C GLY A 299 0.11 -0.46 -24.36
N ALA A 300 1.15 -1.29 -24.34
CA ALA A 300 2.19 -1.23 -23.31
C ALA A 300 3.21 -0.09 -23.55
N PRO A 301 3.75 0.58 -22.50
CA PRO A 301 3.25 0.51 -21.14
C PRO A 301 1.96 1.32 -20.96
N GLN A 302 1.07 0.91 -20.05
CA GLN A 302 -0.18 1.60 -19.72
C GLN A 302 -0.07 2.29 -18.34
N ASN A 303 -0.93 2.02 -17.38
CA ASN A 303 -0.78 2.47 -16.00
C ASN A 303 -0.54 1.28 -15.07
N THR A 304 0.26 1.49 -14.01
CA THR A 304 0.30 0.58 -12.88
C THR A 304 -0.95 0.77 -12.02
N ILE A 305 -1.31 -0.27 -11.26
CA ILE A 305 -2.42 -0.21 -10.31
C ILE A 305 -1.91 0.04 -8.88
N PRO A 306 -2.72 0.67 -8.02
CA PRO A 306 -2.33 0.96 -6.66
C PRO A 306 -1.99 -0.30 -5.87
N GLY A 307 -0.94 -0.21 -5.07
CA GLY A 307 -0.66 -1.10 -3.98
C GLY A 307 -0.58 -0.34 -2.67
N GLY A 308 -0.08 -1.03 -1.64
CA GLY A 308 0.00 -0.47 -0.30
C GLY A 308 -1.31 -0.62 0.44
N ALA A 309 -1.77 0.42 1.16
CA ALA A 309 -2.94 0.29 2.02
C ALA A 309 -3.69 1.61 2.20
N SER A 310 -4.93 1.48 2.65
CA SER A 310 -5.77 2.59 3.12
C SER A 310 -6.21 2.35 4.57
N LEU A 311 -6.72 3.39 5.22
CA LEU A 311 -7.21 3.33 6.59
C LEU A 311 -8.73 3.21 6.58
N TRP A 312 -9.24 2.16 7.19
CA TRP A 312 -10.65 1.86 7.30
C TRP A 312 -11.13 2.14 8.72
N VAL A 313 -12.33 2.67 8.85
CA VAL A 313 -12.93 3.00 10.14
C VAL A 313 -14.03 1.99 10.43
N PHE A 314 -13.96 1.32 11.60
CA PHE A 314 -15.01 0.42 12.01
C PHE A 314 -16.25 1.19 12.50
N ASP A 315 -17.43 0.67 12.17
CA ASP A 315 -18.68 1.21 12.66
C ASP A 315 -18.94 0.84 14.15
N GLY A 316 -19.91 1.51 14.78
CA GLY A 316 -20.31 1.27 16.18
C GLY A 316 -19.50 2.04 17.23
N LYS A 317 -18.78 3.11 16.83
CA LYS A 317 -18.09 4.02 17.75
C LYS A 317 -18.97 5.25 18.06
N SER A 318 -18.63 5.99 19.10
CA SER A 318 -19.33 7.25 19.44
C SER A 318 -18.96 8.38 18.48
N ASP A 319 -19.79 9.41 18.40
CA ASP A 319 -19.52 10.59 17.58
C ASP A 319 -18.22 11.30 17.99
N GLU A 320 -17.88 11.28 19.28
CA GLU A 320 -16.64 11.90 19.76
C GLU A 320 -15.40 11.12 19.31
N GLU A 321 -15.45 9.78 19.32
CA GLU A 321 -14.39 8.95 18.77
C GLU A 321 -14.24 9.16 17.26
N TYR A 322 -15.35 9.27 16.51
CA TYR A 322 -15.29 9.59 15.07
C TYR A 322 -14.70 10.97 14.78
N LYS A 323 -14.99 11.99 15.60
CA LYS A 323 -14.33 13.29 15.49
C LYS A 323 -12.82 13.20 15.70
N GLY A 324 -12.39 12.37 16.67
CA GLY A 324 -10.96 12.09 16.87
C GLY A 324 -10.32 11.41 15.66
N VAL A 325 -10.99 10.45 15.03
CA VAL A 325 -10.53 9.83 13.78
C VAL A 325 -10.47 10.87 12.65
N ALA A 326 -11.50 11.73 12.53
CA ALA A 326 -11.53 12.79 11.53
C ALA A 326 -10.36 13.76 11.70
N ALA A 327 -10.11 14.22 12.94
CA ALA A 327 -9.00 15.11 13.26
C ALA A 327 -7.62 14.48 12.90
N PHE A 328 -7.45 13.18 13.14
CA PHE A 328 -6.23 12.47 12.74
C PHE A 328 -6.09 12.37 11.21
N PHE A 329 -7.17 12.11 10.49
CA PHE A 329 -7.13 12.06 9.03
C PHE A 329 -6.91 13.45 8.40
N GLU A 330 -7.48 14.51 8.99
CA GLU A 330 -7.17 15.89 8.62
C GLU A 330 -5.68 16.22 8.82
N PHE A 331 -5.09 15.80 9.95
CA PHE A 331 -3.66 15.94 10.19
C PHE A 331 -2.84 15.19 9.13
N LEU A 332 -3.18 13.94 8.84
CA LEU A 332 -2.49 13.14 7.81
C LEU A 332 -2.65 13.73 6.39
N SER A 333 -3.69 14.53 6.13
CA SER A 333 -3.94 15.17 4.83
C SER A 333 -3.17 16.47 4.63
N GLN A 334 -2.49 17.00 5.65
CA GLN A 334 -1.72 18.23 5.52
C GLN A 334 -0.61 18.07 4.48
N THR A 335 -0.41 19.09 3.66
CA THR A 335 0.56 19.06 2.55
C THR A 335 1.96 18.69 3.03
N GLU A 336 2.42 19.29 4.11
CA GLU A 336 3.75 19.06 4.67
C GLU A 336 3.92 17.63 5.22
N ILE A 337 2.85 17.07 5.80
CA ILE A 337 2.84 15.68 6.31
C ILE A 337 2.92 14.71 5.12
N GLN A 338 2.13 14.92 4.08
CA GLN A 338 2.12 14.10 2.89
C GLN A 338 3.42 14.19 2.09
N GLN A 339 4.02 15.38 1.96
CA GLN A 339 5.35 15.56 1.35
C GLN A 339 6.42 14.77 2.10
N ARG A 340 6.48 14.93 3.43
CA ARG A 340 7.45 14.23 4.25
C ARG A 340 7.24 12.71 4.19
N LEU A 341 5.99 12.23 4.29
CA LEU A 341 5.68 10.81 4.18
C LEU A 341 6.20 10.24 2.86
N HIS A 342 5.92 10.91 1.74
CA HIS A 342 6.44 10.55 0.42
C HIS A 342 7.97 10.50 0.37
N GLN A 343 8.62 11.56 0.85
CA GLN A 343 10.07 11.74 0.74
C GLN A 343 10.86 10.71 1.56
N VAL A 344 10.37 10.31 2.74
CA VAL A 344 11.09 9.38 3.62
C VAL A 344 10.77 7.91 3.35
N SER A 345 9.58 7.60 2.83
CA SER A 345 9.11 6.23 2.64
C SER A 345 9.13 5.74 1.18
N GLY A 346 8.98 6.65 0.22
CA GLY A 346 8.74 6.34 -1.19
C GLY A 346 7.28 5.99 -1.51
N TYR A 347 6.37 5.99 -0.55
CA TYR A 347 4.93 5.98 -0.84
C TYR A 347 4.52 7.21 -1.64
N LEU A 348 3.42 7.12 -2.39
CA LEU A 348 2.90 8.25 -3.15
C LEU A 348 2.40 9.36 -2.22
N PRO A 349 2.60 10.64 -2.55
CA PRO A 349 1.85 11.70 -1.91
C PRO A 349 0.39 11.57 -2.37
N VAL A 350 -0.51 11.16 -1.48
CA VAL A 350 -1.89 10.82 -1.89
C VAL A 350 -2.74 12.04 -2.26
N THR A 351 -2.27 13.27 -1.96
CA THR A 351 -2.93 14.52 -2.35
C THR A 351 -2.20 15.23 -3.50
N LEU A 352 -2.98 15.86 -4.39
CA LEU A 352 -2.44 16.65 -5.50
C LEU A 352 -1.57 17.82 -5.00
N ALA A 353 -1.99 18.50 -3.93
CA ALA A 353 -1.24 19.61 -3.35
C ALA A 353 0.16 19.18 -2.87
N ALA A 354 0.29 18.01 -2.24
CA ALA A 354 1.57 17.49 -1.79
C ALA A 354 2.48 17.08 -2.97
N TYR A 355 1.91 16.51 -4.03
CA TYR A 355 2.66 16.19 -5.24
C TYR A 355 3.22 17.47 -5.88
N GLU A 356 2.37 18.48 -6.13
CA GLU A 356 2.77 19.73 -6.74
C GLU A 356 3.80 20.51 -5.87
N ALA A 357 3.61 20.52 -4.55
CA ALA A 357 4.55 21.14 -3.64
C ALA A 357 5.91 20.43 -3.62
N THR A 358 5.92 19.08 -3.69
CA THR A 358 7.15 18.28 -3.79
C THR A 358 7.89 18.59 -5.10
N LYS A 359 7.15 18.68 -6.20
CA LYS A 359 7.71 19.05 -7.50
C LYS A 359 8.27 20.47 -7.52
N ALA A 360 7.51 21.43 -7.01
CA ALA A 360 7.92 22.82 -6.93
C ALA A 360 9.15 23.06 -6.03
N SER A 361 9.42 22.19 -5.07
CA SER A 361 10.61 22.26 -4.20
C SER A 361 11.91 21.82 -4.90
N GLY A 362 11.86 21.27 -6.11
CA GLY A 362 13.01 20.69 -6.80
C GLY A 362 13.41 19.29 -6.30
N PHE A 363 12.62 18.68 -5.43
CA PHE A 363 12.95 17.38 -4.82
C PHE A 363 13.22 16.29 -5.86
N TYR A 364 12.45 16.22 -6.93
CA TYR A 364 12.62 15.19 -7.96
C TYR A 364 13.85 15.41 -8.84
N ASP A 365 14.29 16.65 -9.03
CA ASP A 365 15.53 16.98 -9.72
C ASP A 365 16.76 16.55 -8.91
N GLU A 366 16.70 16.71 -7.59
CA GLU A 366 17.75 16.29 -6.66
C GLU A 366 17.73 14.78 -6.39
N ASN A 367 16.59 14.13 -6.61
CA ASN A 367 16.36 12.70 -6.31
C ASN A 367 15.81 11.97 -7.53
N PRO A 368 16.64 11.68 -8.55
CA PRO A 368 16.22 11.02 -9.78
C PRO A 368 15.50 9.69 -9.53
N GLY A 369 14.40 9.46 -10.27
CA GLY A 369 13.60 8.25 -10.18
C GLY A 369 12.48 8.28 -9.11
N ARG A 370 12.49 9.25 -8.19
CA ARG A 370 11.47 9.35 -7.13
C ARG A 370 10.08 9.72 -7.62
N GLU A 371 9.97 10.34 -8.80
CA GLU A 371 8.69 10.68 -9.44
C GLU A 371 8.10 9.49 -10.24
N ILE A 372 8.90 8.49 -10.59
CA ILE A 372 8.49 7.35 -11.42
C ILE A 372 7.19 6.68 -10.92
N PRO A 373 7.00 6.38 -9.63
CA PRO A 373 5.79 5.72 -9.15
C PRO A 373 4.51 6.50 -9.48
N ILE A 374 4.55 7.82 -9.38
CA ILE A 374 3.40 8.71 -9.68
C ILE A 374 3.17 8.75 -11.19
N GLN A 375 4.23 8.90 -11.97
CA GLN A 375 4.17 8.94 -13.43
C GLN A 375 3.60 7.66 -14.01
N GLN A 376 3.96 6.50 -13.47
CA GLN A 376 3.44 5.21 -13.90
C GLN A 376 1.95 5.03 -13.59
N MET A 377 1.48 5.56 -12.48
CA MET A 377 0.08 5.42 -12.06
C MET A 377 -0.84 6.41 -12.76
N MET A 378 -0.34 7.61 -13.10
CA MET A 378 -1.14 8.72 -13.61
C MET A 378 -0.79 9.11 -15.05
N GLY A 379 0.13 8.41 -15.71
CA GLY A 379 0.69 8.83 -17.00
C GLY A 379 -0.28 8.78 -18.17
N LYS A 380 -1.34 7.99 -18.08
CA LYS A 380 -2.35 7.77 -19.13
C LYS A 380 -3.74 7.64 -18.53
N GLU A 381 -4.76 7.84 -19.38
CA GLU A 381 -6.12 7.48 -19.00
C GLU A 381 -6.22 5.95 -18.81
N PRO A 382 -6.76 5.48 -17.68
CA PRO A 382 -6.86 4.05 -17.41
C PRO A 382 -7.80 3.34 -18.39
N THR A 383 -7.37 2.17 -18.87
CA THR A 383 -8.22 1.24 -19.63
C THR A 383 -8.97 0.30 -18.68
N ALA A 384 -9.84 -0.55 -19.23
CA ALA A 384 -10.50 -1.62 -18.47
C ALA A 384 -9.50 -2.55 -17.75
N ASN A 385 -8.27 -2.67 -18.26
CA ASN A 385 -7.23 -3.54 -17.75
C ASN A 385 -6.34 -2.86 -16.67
N SER A 386 -6.36 -1.53 -16.55
CA SER A 386 -5.41 -0.78 -15.72
C SER A 386 -6.03 0.10 -14.64
N LYS A 387 -7.34 -0.08 -14.34
CA LYS A 387 -8.03 0.63 -13.25
C LYS A 387 -7.76 0.03 -11.87
N GLY A 388 -7.39 -1.24 -11.79
CA GLY A 388 -7.20 -2.00 -10.57
C GLY A 388 -7.67 -3.44 -10.71
N VAL A 389 -7.54 -4.19 -9.61
CA VAL A 389 -8.11 -5.54 -9.43
C VAL A 389 -8.96 -5.53 -8.17
N ARG A 390 -10.23 -5.94 -8.26
CA ARG A 390 -11.15 -5.94 -7.12
C ARG A 390 -12.02 -7.20 -7.14
N LEU A 391 -11.59 -8.23 -6.43
CA LEU A 391 -12.35 -9.47 -6.27
C LEU A 391 -12.90 -9.57 -4.84
N VAL A 392 -14.05 -10.20 -4.68
CA VAL A 392 -14.69 -10.41 -3.36
C VAL A 392 -13.82 -11.21 -2.40
N ASN A 393 -12.88 -11.99 -2.93
CA ASN A 393 -12.06 -12.94 -2.18
C ASN A 393 -10.61 -12.97 -2.74
N LEU A 394 -10.10 -11.80 -3.17
CA LEU A 394 -8.74 -11.65 -3.70
C LEU A 394 -7.65 -12.22 -2.76
N PRO A 395 -7.73 -12.10 -1.40
CA PRO A 395 -6.74 -12.74 -0.54
C PRO A 395 -6.57 -14.25 -0.80
N GLN A 396 -7.66 -15.00 -0.94
CA GLN A 396 -7.61 -16.43 -1.23
C GLN A 396 -7.13 -16.71 -2.66
N VAL A 397 -7.52 -15.87 -3.64
CA VAL A 397 -7.03 -15.98 -5.02
C VAL A 397 -5.51 -15.81 -5.05
N ARG A 398 -4.95 -14.80 -4.37
CA ARG A 398 -3.50 -14.62 -4.26
C ARG A 398 -2.79 -15.77 -3.53
N ASP A 399 -3.42 -16.38 -2.53
CA ASP A 399 -2.84 -17.58 -1.89
C ASP A 399 -2.72 -18.73 -2.89
N ILE A 400 -3.75 -18.95 -3.71
CA ILE A 400 -3.73 -19.96 -4.79
C ILE A 400 -2.64 -19.65 -5.82
N GLU A 401 -2.54 -18.40 -6.28
CA GLU A 401 -1.51 -17.95 -7.21
C GLU A 401 -0.10 -18.19 -6.64
N ASN A 402 0.13 -17.81 -5.39
CA ASN A 402 1.40 -18.04 -4.72
C ASN A 402 1.77 -19.53 -4.65
N GLU A 403 0.81 -20.41 -4.29
CA GLU A 403 1.02 -21.86 -4.25
C GLU A 403 1.44 -22.41 -5.62
N GLU A 404 0.79 -21.98 -6.70
CA GLU A 404 1.11 -22.45 -8.04
C GLU A 404 2.45 -21.89 -8.56
N PHE A 405 2.75 -20.62 -8.22
CA PHE A 405 4.05 -20.02 -8.56
C PHE A 405 5.21 -20.64 -7.79
N GLU A 406 5.03 -20.99 -6.52
CA GLU A 406 6.03 -21.70 -5.72
C GLU A 406 6.35 -23.06 -6.31
N LYS A 407 5.35 -23.84 -6.75
CA LYS A 407 5.54 -25.13 -7.45
C LYS A 407 6.30 -24.95 -8.79
N MET A 408 5.92 -23.91 -9.55
CA MET A 408 6.59 -23.60 -10.82
C MET A 408 8.06 -23.23 -10.61
N LEU A 409 8.36 -22.38 -9.64
CA LEU A 409 9.72 -21.95 -9.31
C LEU A 409 10.58 -23.08 -8.73
N ALA A 410 9.94 -24.04 -8.04
CA ALA A 410 10.59 -25.28 -7.58
C ALA A 410 10.85 -26.28 -8.72
N GLY A 411 10.25 -26.08 -9.89
CA GLY A 411 10.37 -26.97 -11.04
C GLY A 411 9.40 -28.16 -11.04
N ASP A 412 8.38 -28.14 -10.16
CA ASP A 412 7.38 -29.21 -10.06
C ASP A 412 6.35 -29.16 -11.21
N GLN A 413 6.22 -28.00 -11.86
CA GLN A 413 5.34 -27.77 -13.02
C GLN A 413 5.90 -26.63 -13.89
N ASP A 414 5.47 -26.54 -15.15
CA ASP A 414 5.80 -25.40 -16.00
C ASP A 414 4.87 -24.20 -15.79
N ALA A 415 5.18 -23.07 -16.41
CA ALA A 415 4.43 -21.84 -16.26
C ALA A 415 2.98 -21.96 -16.78
N LYS A 416 2.77 -22.70 -17.87
CA LYS A 416 1.42 -22.89 -18.43
C LYS A 416 0.53 -23.65 -17.45
N GLN A 417 1.04 -24.76 -16.90
CA GLN A 417 0.32 -25.56 -15.92
C GLN A 417 0.03 -24.75 -14.63
N ALA A 418 1.01 -23.99 -14.15
CA ALA A 418 0.83 -23.15 -12.96
C ALA A 418 -0.28 -22.12 -13.14
N LEU A 419 -0.29 -21.41 -14.26
CA LEU A 419 -1.29 -20.40 -14.57
C LEU A 419 -2.68 -21.01 -14.83
N ASP A 420 -2.77 -22.16 -15.51
CA ASP A 420 -4.04 -22.87 -15.71
C ASP A 420 -4.64 -23.31 -14.38
N ASN A 421 -3.83 -23.91 -13.50
CA ASN A 421 -4.25 -24.32 -12.17
C ASN A 421 -4.70 -23.11 -11.32
N ALA A 422 -3.96 -22.00 -11.39
CA ALA A 422 -4.31 -20.79 -10.65
C ALA A 422 -5.64 -20.19 -11.13
N VAL A 423 -5.87 -20.15 -12.44
CA VAL A 423 -7.14 -19.68 -13.03
C VAL A 423 -8.29 -20.60 -12.65
N GLU A 424 -8.14 -21.92 -12.80
CA GLU A 424 -9.20 -22.88 -12.46
C GLU A 424 -9.57 -22.81 -10.97
N ARG A 425 -8.59 -22.92 -10.09
CA ARG A 425 -8.77 -22.88 -8.63
C ARG A 425 -9.27 -21.50 -8.14
N GLY A 426 -8.74 -20.42 -8.73
CA GLY A 426 -9.15 -19.05 -8.41
C GLY A 426 -10.60 -18.80 -8.80
N ASN A 427 -11.02 -19.22 -10.00
CA ASN A 427 -12.42 -19.12 -10.44
C ASN A 427 -13.36 -19.92 -9.52
N ALA A 428 -12.97 -21.13 -9.12
CA ALA A 428 -13.76 -21.90 -8.16
C ALA A 428 -13.92 -21.18 -6.81
N ALA A 429 -12.85 -20.55 -6.32
CA ALA A 429 -12.88 -19.77 -5.08
C ALA A 429 -13.76 -18.51 -5.19
N ILE A 430 -13.74 -17.81 -6.32
CA ILE A 430 -14.61 -16.64 -6.59
C ILE A 430 -16.08 -17.09 -6.59
N GLN A 431 -16.43 -18.15 -7.32
CA GLN A 431 -17.80 -18.66 -7.39
C GLN A 431 -18.32 -19.12 -6.02
N GLN A 432 -17.48 -19.74 -5.23
CA GLN A 432 -17.84 -20.10 -3.84
C GLN A 432 -18.15 -18.87 -2.98
N ALA A 433 -17.37 -17.80 -3.13
CA ALA A 433 -17.57 -16.57 -2.35
C ALA A 433 -18.83 -15.81 -2.77
N ILE A 434 -19.22 -15.85 -4.05
CA ILE A 434 -20.45 -15.22 -4.56
C ILE A 434 -21.68 -16.02 -4.17
N GLY A 435 -21.59 -17.36 -4.08
CA GLY A 435 -22.70 -18.27 -3.76
C GLY A 435 -23.07 -18.34 -2.27
N ASN A 436 -22.26 -17.76 -1.39
CA ASN A 436 -22.46 -17.69 0.06
C ASN A 436 -22.99 -16.30 0.48
#